data_8ec78a4ac1481830676bc5ca2f62b0d2
#
_entry.id   8ec78a4ac1481830676bc5ca2f62b0d2
#
_cell.length_a   1.000
_cell.length_b   1.000
_cell.length_c   1.000
_cell.angle_alpha   90.00
_cell.angle_beta   90.00
_cell.angle_gamma   90.00
#
_symmetry.space_group_name_H-M   'P 1'
#
loop_
_entity.id
_entity.type
_entity.pdbx_description
1 polymer ?
#
loop_
_entity_poly.entity_id
_entity_poly.type
_entity_poly.pdbx_seq_one_letter_code
_entity_poly.pdbx_strand_id
1 'polypeptide(L)'
;ALFAAPADAACTVRSFTDTDDPLAIVEGLCDADKPLGCDKNLPARFLLPLMERGAASGFVLASDAVDDARAIKDDTERELMRAASAANDAAMDRFRRLVHEGVTEADVAGQLEAIYRELGAQGHSFTPIVSFGANAADPHHEPDDTPLASGDVVLFDVGCRKGEYCSDMTRTFVFGEPSE
;
A
#
# COMPACT_ATOMS: atom_id res chain seq x y z
N ALA A 1 5.64 -15.69 -13.02
CA ALA A 1 6.06 -14.39 -13.54
C ALA A 1 7.52 -14.17 -13.15
N LEU A 2 8.41 -14.09 -14.13
CA LEU A 2 9.79 -13.64 -13.89
C LEU A 2 9.72 -12.17 -13.49
N PHE A 3 9.95 -11.87 -12.23
CA PHE A 3 10.28 -10.51 -11.82
C PHE A 3 11.68 -10.21 -12.37
N ALA A 4 11.73 -9.56 -13.52
CA ALA A 4 12.99 -9.07 -14.05
C ALA A 4 13.45 -7.95 -13.11
N ALA A 5 14.64 -8.12 -12.52
CA ALA A 5 15.29 -6.99 -11.85
C ALA A 5 15.52 -5.87 -12.88
N PRO A 6 15.49 -4.59 -12.45
CA PRO A 6 15.82 -3.47 -13.32
C PRO A 6 17.15 -3.71 -14.02
N ALA A 7 17.23 -3.38 -15.30
CA ALA A 7 18.45 -3.58 -16.10
C ALA A 7 19.63 -2.74 -15.61
N ASP A 8 19.35 -1.69 -14.84
CA ASP A 8 20.29 -0.75 -14.22
C ASP A 8 20.52 -1.00 -12.72
N ALA A 9 20.09 -2.18 -12.20
CA ALA A 9 20.31 -2.53 -10.82
C ALA A 9 21.81 -2.47 -10.48
N ALA A 10 22.17 -1.64 -9.51
CA ALA A 10 23.55 -1.47 -9.01
C ALA A 10 24.05 -2.68 -8.19
N CYS A 11 23.50 -3.86 -8.44
CA CYS A 11 23.81 -5.10 -7.72
C CYS A 11 23.85 -6.30 -8.67
N THR A 12 24.53 -7.38 -8.24
CA THR A 12 24.52 -8.65 -8.98
C THR A 12 23.17 -9.33 -8.76
N VAL A 13 22.43 -9.55 -9.86
CA VAL A 13 21.16 -10.26 -9.84
C VAL A 13 21.41 -11.77 -10.03
N ARG A 14 20.85 -12.58 -9.13
CA ARG A 14 20.82 -14.04 -9.23
C ARG A 14 19.39 -14.48 -9.46
N SER A 15 19.10 -15.03 -10.63
CA SER A 15 17.79 -15.60 -10.95
C SER A 15 17.74 -17.09 -10.66
N PHE A 16 16.55 -17.59 -10.37
CA PHE A 16 16.26 -19.02 -10.20
C PHE A 16 14.92 -19.36 -10.87
N THR A 17 14.73 -20.63 -11.19
CA THR A 17 13.50 -21.17 -11.75
C THR A 17 12.73 -21.95 -10.68
N ASP A 18 11.50 -22.38 -10.99
CA ASP A 18 10.65 -23.15 -10.08
C ASP A 18 11.26 -24.53 -9.71
N THR A 19 12.27 -24.98 -10.46
CA THR A 19 12.99 -26.24 -10.21
C THR A 19 14.28 -26.07 -9.42
N ASP A 20 14.72 -24.83 -9.22
CA ASP A 20 15.93 -24.51 -8.48
C ASP A 20 15.64 -24.38 -6.98
N ASP A 21 16.67 -24.56 -6.17
CA ASP A 21 16.62 -24.26 -4.74
C ASP A 21 17.11 -22.84 -4.47
N PRO A 22 16.21 -21.84 -4.28
CA PRO A 22 16.61 -20.46 -4.03
C PRO A 22 17.34 -20.31 -2.70
N LEU A 23 17.09 -21.21 -1.73
CA LEU A 23 17.73 -21.14 -0.42
C LEU A 23 19.21 -21.57 -0.49
N ALA A 24 19.56 -22.48 -1.40
CA ALA A 24 20.97 -22.81 -1.65
C ALA A 24 21.75 -21.63 -2.22
N ILE A 25 21.10 -20.77 -3.01
CA ILE A 25 21.70 -19.51 -3.51
C ILE A 25 21.97 -18.56 -2.34
N VAL A 26 20.97 -18.37 -1.45
CA VAL A 26 21.12 -17.50 -0.28
C VAL A 26 22.18 -18.03 0.66
N GLU A 27 22.18 -19.33 0.97
CA GLU A 27 23.15 -20.00 1.81
C GLU A 27 24.59 -19.79 1.27
N GLY A 28 24.79 -19.92 -0.04
CA GLY A 28 26.08 -19.68 -0.69
C GLY A 28 26.56 -18.22 -0.67
N LEU A 29 25.71 -17.28 -0.26
CA LEU A 29 26.03 -15.87 -0.08
C LEU A 29 26.22 -15.48 1.39
N CYS A 30 25.81 -16.34 2.31
CA CYS A 30 25.93 -16.12 3.74
C CYS A 30 27.36 -16.51 4.23
N ASP A 31 27.77 -15.87 5.32
CA ASP A 31 28.93 -16.25 6.10
C ASP A 31 28.44 -17.05 7.32
N ALA A 32 28.72 -18.35 7.34
CA ALA A 32 28.24 -19.23 8.39
C ALA A 32 28.72 -18.87 9.80
N ASP A 33 29.82 -18.12 9.89
CA ASP A 33 30.39 -17.67 11.17
C ASP A 33 29.81 -16.35 11.67
N LYS A 34 28.90 -15.72 10.86
CA LYS A 34 28.26 -14.44 11.21
C LYS A 34 26.76 -14.56 11.29
N PRO A 35 26.10 -13.69 12.08
CA PRO A 35 24.64 -13.64 12.11
C PRO A 35 24.08 -13.07 10.79
N LEU A 36 22.95 -13.63 10.33
CA LEU A 36 22.19 -13.13 9.19
C LEU A 36 21.10 -12.15 9.67
N GLY A 37 21.12 -10.94 9.15
CA GLY A 37 20.05 -9.97 9.35
C GLY A 37 18.84 -10.31 8.49
N CYS A 38 17.68 -10.41 9.11
CA CYS A 38 16.42 -10.78 8.47
C CYS A 38 15.40 -9.62 8.58
N ASP A 39 14.62 -9.41 7.52
CA ASP A 39 13.50 -8.48 7.57
C ASP A 39 12.34 -9.05 8.41
N LYS A 40 11.62 -8.15 9.10
CA LYS A 40 10.42 -8.49 9.92
C LYS A 40 9.32 -9.19 9.13
N ASN A 41 9.25 -8.97 7.81
CA ASN A 41 8.27 -9.56 6.92
C ASN A 41 8.80 -10.79 6.17
N LEU A 42 10.02 -11.28 6.48
CA LEU A 42 10.56 -12.48 5.83
C LEU A 42 9.65 -13.67 6.13
N PRO A 43 9.01 -14.30 5.11
CA PRO A 43 8.14 -15.44 5.37
C PRO A 43 8.89 -16.59 6.02
N ALA A 44 8.27 -17.20 7.05
CA ALA A 44 8.85 -18.33 7.80
C ALA A 44 9.28 -19.49 6.89
N ARG A 45 8.61 -19.69 5.74
CA ARG A 45 8.97 -20.71 4.74
C ARG A 45 10.40 -20.55 4.18
N PHE A 46 10.99 -19.36 4.26
CA PHE A 46 12.38 -19.11 3.87
C PHE A 46 13.31 -19.12 5.10
N LEU A 47 12.87 -18.53 6.20
CA LEU A 47 13.67 -18.41 7.41
C LEU A 47 13.97 -19.76 8.04
N LEU A 48 12.94 -20.60 8.27
CA LEU A 48 13.10 -21.87 8.97
C LEU A 48 14.09 -22.83 8.26
N PRO A 49 13.99 -23.06 6.94
CA PRO A 49 14.97 -23.90 6.27
C PRO A 49 16.41 -23.33 6.28
N LEU A 50 16.59 -21.99 6.26
CA LEU A 50 17.93 -21.39 6.40
C LEU A 50 18.51 -21.67 7.80
N MET A 51 17.67 -21.61 8.83
CA MET A 51 18.06 -21.97 10.19
C MET A 51 18.44 -23.46 10.29
N GLU A 52 17.62 -24.35 9.72
CA GLU A 52 17.85 -25.81 9.71
C GLU A 52 19.15 -26.18 8.98
N ARG A 53 19.50 -25.45 7.92
CA ARG A 53 20.73 -25.66 7.15
C ARG A 53 21.98 -25.12 7.86
N GLY A 54 21.81 -24.29 8.89
CA GLY A 54 22.93 -23.61 9.54
C GLY A 54 23.60 -22.57 8.63
N ALA A 55 22.79 -21.87 7.81
CA ALA A 55 23.29 -20.90 6.84
C ALA A 55 24.04 -19.71 7.48
N ALA A 56 23.90 -19.50 8.78
CA ALA A 56 24.55 -18.43 9.54
C ALA A 56 24.71 -18.85 11.01
N SER A 57 25.59 -18.18 11.75
CA SER A 57 25.81 -18.45 13.18
C SER A 57 24.62 -18.05 14.07
N GLY A 58 23.68 -17.29 13.53
CA GLY A 58 22.44 -16.85 14.18
C GLY A 58 21.59 -16.03 13.22
N PHE A 59 20.38 -15.67 13.66
CA PHE A 59 19.44 -14.87 12.88
C PHE A 59 18.96 -13.73 13.76
N VAL A 60 19.05 -12.51 13.23
CA VAL A 60 18.70 -11.28 13.97
C VAL A 60 17.75 -10.43 13.15
N LEU A 61 16.86 -9.71 13.81
CA LEU A 61 16.02 -8.74 13.14
C LEU A 61 16.89 -7.55 12.69
N ALA A 62 16.83 -7.21 11.42
CA ALA A 62 17.61 -6.12 10.83
C ALA A 62 16.75 -5.16 9.97
N SER A 63 15.44 -5.15 10.18
CA SER A 63 14.51 -4.28 9.45
C SER A 63 14.80 -2.81 9.65
N ASP A 64 15.27 -2.41 10.83
CA ASP A 64 15.52 -0.99 11.17
C ASP A 64 16.48 -0.34 10.16
N ALA A 65 17.51 -1.05 9.71
CA ALA A 65 18.45 -0.49 8.73
C ALA A 65 17.78 -0.17 7.37
N VAL A 66 16.81 -0.98 6.96
CA VAL A 66 16.03 -0.76 5.74
C VAL A 66 14.96 0.30 5.98
N ASP A 67 14.26 0.24 7.11
CA ASP A 67 13.22 1.20 7.48
C ASP A 67 13.79 2.62 7.59
N ASP A 68 14.96 2.79 8.22
CA ASP A 68 15.66 4.08 8.31
C ASP A 68 16.07 4.61 6.94
N ALA A 69 16.60 3.76 6.05
CA ALA A 69 16.94 4.15 4.70
C ALA A 69 15.71 4.58 3.88
N ARG A 70 14.56 3.90 4.07
CA ARG A 70 13.29 4.21 3.42
C ARG A 70 12.59 5.42 4.03
N ALA A 71 12.84 5.76 5.28
CA ALA A 71 12.20 6.90 5.96
C ALA A 71 12.63 8.23 5.34
N ILE A 72 13.87 8.35 4.86
CA ILE A 72 14.40 9.57 4.26
C ILE A 72 14.36 9.43 2.74
N LYS A 73 13.44 10.18 2.11
CA LYS A 73 13.25 10.17 0.65
C LYS A 73 14.21 11.14 -0.03
N ASP A 74 14.79 10.72 -1.14
CA ASP A 74 15.57 11.60 -2.01
C ASP A 74 14.69 12.58 -2.81
N ASP A 75 15.28 13.40 -3.68
CA ASP A 75 14.55 14.40 -4.45
C ASP A 75 13.58 13.76 -5.45
N THR A 76 14.00 12.67 -6.10
CA THR A 76 13.17 11.94 -7.07
C THR A 76 11.96 11.31 -6.37
N GLU A 77 12.19 10.65 -5.24
CA GLU A 77 11.14 10.04 -4.43
C GLU A 77 10.14 11.08 -3.92
N ARG A 78 10.62 12.25 -3.48
CA ARG A 78 9.75 13.35 -3.05
C ARG A 78 8.86 13.87 -4.18
N GLU A 79 9.37 13.96 -5.41
CA GLU A 79 8.56 14.34 -6.58
C GLU A 79 7.51 13.28 -6.92
N LEU A 80 7.83 12.00 -6.82
CA LEU A 80 6.87 10.91 -7.02
C LEU A 80 5.75 10.93 -5.95
N MET A 81 6.11 11.18 -4.69
CA MET A 81 5.13 11.34 -3.60
C MET A 81 4.20 12.54 -3.85
N ARG A 82 4.76 13.69 -4.27
CA ARG A 82 3.96 14.88 -4.61
C ARG A 82 3.01 14.59 -5.78
N ALA A 83 3.48 13.86 -6.80
CA ALA A 83 2.66 13.49 -7.95
C ALA A 83 1.50 12.55 -7.56
N ALA A 84 1.75 11.61 -6.64
CA ALA A 84 0.71 10.73 -6.10
C ALA A 84 -0.32 11.52 -5.25
N SER A 85 0.16 12.42 -4.39
CA SER A 85 -0.71 13.28 -3.57
C SER A 85 -1.55 14.23 -4.43
N ALA A 86 -0.96 14.87 -5.45
CA ALA A 86 -1.70 15.74 -6.36
C ALA A 86 -2.79 15.00 -7.15
N ALA A 87 -2.53 13.74 -7.55
CA ALA A 87 -3.55 12.91 -8.18
C ALA A 87 -4.70 12.59 -7.22
N ASN A 88 -4.40 12.36 -5.95
CA ASN A 88 -5.40 12.10 -4.91
C ASN A 88 -6.25 13.36 -4.63
N ASP A 89 -5.62 14.53 -4.53
CA ASP A 89 -6.35 15.82 -4.40
C ASP A 89 -7.32 16.04 -5.56
N ALA A 90 -6.86 15.84 -6.80
CA ALA A 90 -7.70 15.97 -7.99
C ALA A 90 -8.83 14.94 -8.05
N ALA A 91 -8.60 13.73 -7.53
CA ALA A 91 -9.60 12.68 -7.42
C ALA A 91 -10.68 13.04 -6.39
N MET A 92 -10.30 13.61 -5.25
CA MET A 92 -11.22 13.95 -4.16
C MET A 92 -12.31 14.92 -4.61
N ASP A 93 -11.98 15.91 -5.44
CA ASP A 93 -12.98 16.82 -6.02
C ASP A 93 -14.01 16.09 -6.90
N ARG A 94 -13.58 15.01 -7.53
CA ARG A 94 -14.47 14.17 -8.35
C ARG A 94 -15.28 13.21 -7.48
N PHE A 95 -14.69 12.62 -6.43
CA PHE A 95 -15.38 11.74 -5.48
C PHE A 95 -16.54 12.45 -4.79
N ARG A 96 -16.34 13.70 -4.37
CA ARG A 96 -17.40 14.51 -3.76
C ARG A 96 -18.61 14.71 -4.68
N ARG A 97 -18.44 14.65 -6.00
CA ARG A 97 -19.54 14.77 -6.97
C ARG A 97 -20.34 13.47 -7.15
N LEU A 98 -19.83 12.34 -6.67
CA LEU A 98 -20.55 11.09 -6.64
C LEU A 98 -21.60 11.06 -5.51
N VAL A 99 -21.44 11.93 -4.53
CA VAL A 99 -22.25 11.98 -3.31
C VAL A 99 -23.59 12.65 -3.61
N HIS A 100 -24.69 11.92 -3.45
CA HIS A 100 -26.06 12.41 -3.56
C HIS A 100 -26.98 11.58 -2.64
N GLU A 101 -28.14 12.12 -2.30
CA GLU A 101 -29.09 11.42 -1.45
C GLU A 101 -29.48 10.05 -2.01
N GLY A 102 -29.44 9.03 -1.15
CA GLY A 102 -29.77 7.65 -1.49
C GLY A 102 -28.69 6.85 -2.20
N VAL A 103 -27.53 7.44 -2.56
CA VAL A 103 -26.39 6.68 -3.07
C VAL A 103 -25.84 5.80 -1.94
N THR A 104 -25.38 4.57 -2.24
CA THR A 104 -24.77 3.71 -1.23
C THR A 104 -23.25 3.90 -1.15
N GLU A 105 -22.66 3.54 -0.01
CA GLU A 105 -21.21 3.55 0.17
C GLU A 105 -20.52 2.67 -0.88
N ALA A 106 -21.06 1.46 -1.11
CA ALA A 106 -20.52 0.52 -2.12
C ALA A 106 -20.60 1.08 -3.54
N ASP A 107 -21.69 1.76 -3.92
CA ASP A 107 -21.85 2.40 -5.22
C ASP A 107 -20.80 3.50 -5.46
N VAL A 108 -20.51 4.29 -4.43
CA VAL A 108 -19.48 5.31 -4.49
C VAL A 108 -18.10 4.67 -4.56
N ALA A 109 -17.79 3.74 -3.65
CA ALA A 109 -16.49 3.05 -3.60
C ALA A 109 -16.15 2.36 -4.92
N GLY A 110 -17.16 1.73 -5.57
CA GLY A 110 -17.00 1.05 -6.84
C GLY A 110 -16.57 1.93 -8.02
N GLN A 111 -16.75 3.26 -7.91
CA GLN A 111 -16.40 4.22 -8.97
C GLN A 111 -15.01 4.86 -8.79
N LEU A 112 -14.42 4.75 -7.60
CA LEU A 112 -13.21 5.51 -7.27
C LEU A 112 -11.99 5.08 -8.12
N GLU A 113 -11.85 3.77 -8.38
CA GLU A 113 -10.69 3.27 -9.13
C GLU A 113 -10.67 3.79 -10.58
N ALA A 114 -11.83 3.88 -11.22
CA ALA A 114 -11.95 4.42 -12.59
C ALA A 114 -11.47 5.88 -12.62
N ILE A 115 -11.84 6.68 -11.64
CA ILE A 115 -11.40 8.08 -11.50
C ILE A 115 -9.90 8.17 -11.32
N TYR A 116 -9.29 7.32 -10.48
CA TYR A 116 -7.84 7.27 -10.32
C TYR A 116 -7.12 6.91 -11.61
N ARG A 117 -7.63 5.93 -12.37
CA ARG A 117 -7.06 5.52 -13.66
C ARG A 117 -7.09 6.66 -14.68
N GLU A 118 -8.18 7.43 -14.76
CA GLU A 118 -8.28 8.61 -15.62
C GLU A 118 -7.28 9.72 -15.24
N LEU A 119 -6.88 9.81 -13.98
CA LEU A 119 -5.85 10.73 -13.49
C LEU A 119 -4.43 10.16 -13.63
N GLY A 120 -4.28 8.99 -14.29
CA GLY A 120 -3.01 8.36 -14.57
C GLY A 120 -2.39 7.64 -13.38
N ALA A 121 -3.20 7.25 -12.39
CA ALA A 121 -2.78 6.35 -11.32
C ALA A 121 -2.99 4.89 -11.69
N GLN A 122 -2.28 3.97 -11.02
CA GLN A 122 -2.36 2.53 -11.29
C GLN A 122 -3.52 1.84 -10.54
N GLY A 123 -4.20 2.54 -9.65
CA GLY A 123 -5.30 2.05 -8.82
C GLY A 123 -5.17 2.52 -7.38
N HIS A 124 -5.89 1.88 -6.49
CA HIS A 124 -5.84 2.19 -5.05
C HIS A 124 -4.48 1.83 -4.43
N SER A 125 -4.07 2.57 -3.40
CA SER A 125 -2.93 2.23 -2.53
C SER A 125 -3.31 1.26 -1.41
N PHE A 126 -4.57 1.29 -0.97
CA PHE A 126 -5.20 0.41 0.00
C PHE A 126 -6.71 0.28 -0.30
N THR A 127 -7.42 -0.60 0.38
CA THR A 127 -8.88 -0.72 0.26
C THR A 127 -9.53 0.59 0.70
N PRO A 128 -10.28 1.29 -0.17
CA PRO A 128 -10.88 2.57 0.17
C PRO A 128 -11.94 2.43 1.25
N ILE A 129 -12.02 3.40 2.15
CA ILE A 129 -13.11 3.55 3.09
C ILE A 129 -14.00 4.68 2.57
N VAL A 130 -15.28 4.37 2.38
CA VAL A 130 -16.35 5.33 2.12
C VAL A 130 -17.42 5.04 3.14
N SER A 131 -17.68 5.97 4.05
CA SER A 131 -18.59 5.73 5.17
C SER A 131 -19.58 6.88 5.35
N PHE A 132 -20.84 6.53 5.62
CA PHE A 132 -21.93 7.47 5.81
C PHE A 132 -22.52 7.38 7.22
N GLY A 133 -22.89 8.53 7.78
CA GLY A 133 -23.56 8.62 9.08
C GLY A 133 -22.80 7.90 10.19
N ALA A 134 -23.46 6.93 10.84
CA ALA A 134 -22.89 6.18 11.97
C ALA A 134 -21.67 5.31 11.58
N ASN A 135 -21.61 4.83 10.34
CA ASN A 135 -20.49 4.02 9.85
C ASN A 135 -19.17 4.79 9.84
N ALA A 136 -19.22 6.13 9.73
CA ALA A 136 -18.03 6.97 9.79
C ALA A 136 -17.32 6.99 11.17
N ALA A 137 -17.92 6.39 12.19
CA ALA A 137 -17.30 6.21 13.49
C ALA A 137 -16.42 4.95 13.60
N ASP A 138 -16.52 4.02 12.63
CA ASP A 138 -15.68 2.83 12.56
C ASP A 138 -14.48 3.10 11.63
N PRO A 139 -13.24 3.16 12.15
CA PRO A 139 -12.05 3.45 11.36
C PRO A 139 -11.67 2.34 10.36
N HIS A 140 -12.31 1.18 10.44
CA HIS A 140 -12.07 0.03 9.55
C HIS A 140 -13.33 -0.43 8.82
N HIS A 141 -14.33 0.45 8.75
CA HIS A 141 -15.58 0.13 8.05
C HIS A 141 -15.32 -0.21 6.57
N GLU A 142 -15.88 -1.32 6.12
CA GLU A 142 -15.90 -1.68 4.70
C GLU A 142 -17.17 -1.12 4.06
N PRO A 143 -17.07 -0.40 2.92
CA PRO A 143 -18.24 0.18 2.25
C PRO A 143 -19.33 -0.86 1.97
N ASP A 144 -20.55 -0.59 2.41
CA ASP A 144 -21.70 -1.48 2.27
C ASP A 144 -22.90 -0.79 1.56
N ASP A 145 -24.08 -1.40 1.65
CA ASP A 145 -25.29 -0.88 1.01
C ASP A 145 -25.98 0.22 1.83
N THR A 146 -25.32 0.83 2.83
CA THR A 146 -25.85 1.94 3.62
C THR A 146 -26.10 3.14 2.71
N PRO A 147 -27.36 3.63 2.59
CA PRO A 147 -27.69 4.77 1.76
C PRO A 147 -27.37 6.08 2.48
N LEU A 148 -26.92 7.08 1.74
CA LEU A 148 -26.68 8.43 2.26
C LEU A 148 -28.00 9.18 2.49
N ALA A 149 -28.15 9.78 3.66
CA ALA A 149 -29.26 10.66 3.99
C ALA A 149 -28.79 12.11 4.25
N SER A 150 -29.70 13.07 4.11
CA SER A 150 -29.40 14.47 4.45
C SER A 150 -29.09 14.61 5.93
N GLY A 151 -27.99 15.30 6.25
CA GLY A 151 -27.49 15.47 7.61
C GLY A 151 -26.42 14.47 8.02
N ASP A 152 -26.17 13.44 7.20
CA ASP A 152 -25.14 12.45 7.48
C ASP A 152 -23.72 13.01 7.31
N VAL A 153 -22.83 12.51 8.14
CA VAL A 153 -21.39 12.64 7.92
C VAL A 153 -21.00 11.75 6.75
N VAL A 154 -20.16 12.28 5.88
CA VAL A 154 -19.50 11.55 4.78
C VAL A 154 -18.01 11.52 5.06
N LEU A 155 -17.44 10.33 5.14
CA LEU A 155 -16.01 10.13 5.30
C LEU A 155 -15.47 9.40 4.06
N PHE A 156 -14.42 9.95 3.49
CA PHE A 156 -13.56 9.28 2.51
C PHE A 156 -12.18 9.08 3.15
N ASP A 157 -11.70 7.85 3.20
CA ASP A 157 -10.31 7.53 3.46
C ASP A 157 -9.78 6.73 2.27
N VAL A 158 -8.96 7.39 1.45
CA VAL A 158 -8.66 6.95 0.10
C VAL A 158 -7.23 7.29 -0.28
N GLY A 159 -6.67 6.46 -1.14
CA GLY A 159 -5.35 6.69 -1.67
C GLY A 159 -5.14 6.01 -3.01
N CYS A 160 -4.19 6.52 -3.78
CA CYS A 160 -3.80 5.94 -5.05
C CYS A 160 -2.32 5.64 -5.14
N ARG A 161 -1.97 4.71 -6.01
CA ARG A 161 -0.59 4.44 -6.41
C ARG A 161 -0.30 5.10 -7.75
N LYS A 162 0.74 5.93 -7.78
CA LYS A 162 1.20 6.62 -8.99
C LYS A 162 2.72 6.69 -9.01
N GLY A 163 3.33 6.17 -10.07
CA GLY A 163 4.78 6.20 -10.23
C GLY A 163 5.53 5.50 -9.09
N GLU A 164 5.10 4.30 -8.67
CA GLU A 164 5.67 3.48 -7.59
C GLU A 164 5.46 4.04 -6.17
N TYR A 165 4.88 5.25 -6.01
CA TYR A 165 4.55 5.84 -4.72
C TYR A 165 3.04 5.86 -4.45
N CYS A 166 2.71 5.78 -3.18
CA CYS A 166 1.34 5.80 -2.68
C CYS A 166 1.00 7.18 -2.12
N SER A 167 -0.28 7.58 -2.26
CA SER A 167 -0.91 8.63 -1.48
C SER A 167 -1.89 8.04 -0.49
N ASP A 168 -2.22 8.83 0.52
CA ASP A 168 -3.15 8.52 1.58
C ASP A 168 -3.80 9.82 2.04
N MET A 169 -5.14 9.87 2.08
CA MET A 169 -5.87 11.09 2.42
C MET A 169 -7.26 10.77 2.97
N THR A 170 -7.56 11.32 4.13
CA THR A 170 -8.92 11.32 4.68
C THR A 170 -9.58 12.67 4.52
N ARG A 171 -10.85 12.70 4.13
CA ARG A 171 -11.71 13.90 4.13
C ARG A 171 -13.06 13.56 4.71
N THR A 172 -13.53 14.45 5.60
CA THR A 172 -14.84 14.33 6.25
C THR A 172 -15.63 15.61 6.03
N PHE A 173 -16.90 15.48 5.70
CA PHE A 173 -17.84 16.60 5.55
C PHE A 173 -19.26 16.14 5.86
N VAL A 174 -20.20 17.05 5.94
CA VAL A 174 -21.63 16.74 6.13
C VAL A 174 -22.36 16.90 4.80
N PHE A 175 -23.26 15.97 4.50
CA PHE A 175 -24.14 16.06 3.34
C PHE A 175 -25.41 16.82 3.71
N GLY A 176 -25.62 18.00 3.13
CA GLY A 176 -26.74 18.90 3.49
C GLY A 176 -26.49 19.67 4.78
N GLU A 177 -27.55 19.91 5.55
CA GLU A 177 -27.49 20.57 6.86
C GLU A 177 -27.19 19.52 7.94
N PRO A 178 -26.26 19.80 8.88
CA PRO A 178 -25.94 18.87 9.96
C PRO A 178 -27.17 18.47 10.75
N SER A 179 -27.31 17.17 11.07
CA SER A 179 -28.27 16.72 12.08
C SER A 179 -27.81 17.15 13.48
N GLU A 180 -28.78 17.38 14.42
CA GLU A 180 -28.48 17.69 15.82
C GLU A 180 -27.77 16.54 16.54
#